data_b8a15b9d9d35aef14d3daaa6556f185c
#
_entry.id   b8a15b9d9d35aef14d3daaa6556f185c
#
_cell.length_a   1.000
_cell.length_b   1.000
_cell.length_c   1.000
_cell.angle_alpha   90.00
_cell.angle_beta   90.00
_cell.angle_gamma   90.00
#
_symmetry.space_group_name_H-M   'P 1'
#
loop_
_entity.id
_entity.type
_entity.pdbx_description
1 polymer ?
#
loop_
_entity_poly.entity_id
_entity_poly.type
_entity_poly.pdbx_seq_one_letter_code
_entity_poly.pdbx_strand_id
1 'polypeptide(L)'
;EATPLYDIPVKRGSVVATKDGQVTDIYYVEKIEDGQAACFHKATKERVVLPVDALVCVSQFGEPIYPYLQPLDTVCNAPDSDLWHTLIEADNYHALQLLEYLYAGKVDCIYIDPPYNTGARDWKYNNDYVDGNDTYRHSKWLSMMEKRLQLAKKLLNPNDSVLIVTIDEKEYLHLGCLLEEIFSEARMQMVTSVISAKGVVRTGQFSRVEEYIFVIEFGSSSLVPGIYNMLDNEVKKESERSIEWLGFRRRAPQAKRESRPNQFYPVFVRKDDGTIHSIGDVVKAGIDRNSIEIPDGCIAL
;
A
#
# COMPACT_ATOMS: atom_id res chain seq x y z
N GLU A 1 15.21 -25.57 -16.79
CA GLU A 1 14.12 -24.62 -16.49
C GLU A 1 14.29 -23.38 -17.36
N ALA A 2 13.19 -22.79 -17.80
CA ALA A 2 13.17 -21.56 -18.58
C ALA A 2 12.20 -20.56 -17.94
N THR A 3 12.47 -19.26 -18.10
CA THR A 3 11.65 -18.18 -17.57
C THR A 3 10.88 -17.52 -18.71
N PRO A 4 9.55 -17.41 -18.67
CA PRO A 4 8.78 -16.72 -19.68
C PRO A 4 8.99 -15.20 -19.60
N LEU A 5 9.08 -14.55 -20.76
CA LEU A 5 9.31 -13.11 -20.95
C LEU A 5 8.13 -12.55 -21.73
N TYR A 6 7.05 -12.19 -21.05
CA TYR A 6 5.76 -11.85 -21.66
C TYR A 6 5.77 -10.57 -22.52
N ASP A 7 6.65 -9.62 -22.20
CA ASP A 7 6.71 -8.32 -22.88
C ASP A 7 7.69 -8.28 -24.07
N ILE A 8 8.32 -9.41 -24.38
CA ILE A 8 9.23 -9.51 -25.51
C ILE A 8 8.47 -10.01 -26.74
N PRO A 9 8.43 -9.22 -27.85
CA PRO A 9 7.76 -9.63 -29.05
C PRO A 9 8.47 -10.85 -29.67
N VAL A 10 7.66 -11.84 -30.07
CA VAL A 10 8.14 -13.01 -30.78
C VAL A 10 8.62 -12.61 -32.18
N LYS A 11 9.86 -12.92 -32.52
CA LYS A 11 10.53 -12.61 -33.79
C LYS A 11 11.21 -13.85 -34.35
N ARG A 12 11.63 -13.77 -35.61
CA ARG A 12 12.52 -14.78 -36.19
C ARG A 12 13.78 -14.93 -35.32
N GLY A 13 14.14 -16.16 -34.97
CA GLY A 13 15.25 -16.48 -34.08
C GLY A 13 14.91 -16.46 -32.60
N SER A 14 13.69 -16.06 -32.19
CA SER A 14 13.27 -16.14 -30.82
C SER A 14 13.23 -17.57 -30.31
N VAL A 15 13.60 -17.75 -29.04
CA VAL A 15 13.38 -18.97 -28.26
C VAL A 15 12.06 -18.81 -27.56
N VAL A 16 11.12 -19.72 -27.78
CA VAL A 16 9.74 -19.58 -27.30
C VAL A 16 9.19 -20.84 -26.66
N ALA A 17 8.16 -20.70 -25.86
CA ALA A 17 7.29 -21.76 -25.38
C ALA A 17 5.83 -21.39 -25.63
N THR A 18 4.90 -22.34 -25.53
CA THR A 18 3.48 -22.05 -25.57
C THR A 18 2.99 -21.45 -24.25
N LYS A 19 2.11 -20.45 -24.31
CA LYS A 19 1.57 -19.80 -23.10
C LYS A 19 0.81 -20.76 -22.17
N ASP A 20 0.11 -21.73 -22.77
CA ASP A 20 -0.70 -22.71 -22.04
C ASP A 20 0.04 -24.01 -21.77
N GLY A 21 1.32 -24.13 -22.17
CA GLY A 21 2.14 -25.31 -22.04
C GLY A 21 3.12 -25.25 -20.86
N GLN A 22 3.84 -26.35 -20.67
CA GLN A 22 4.99 -26.37 -19.77
C GLN A 22 6.14 -25.57 -20.40
N VAL A 23 6.77 -24.69 -19.64
CA VAL A 23 7.90 -23.86 -20.07
C VAL A 23 9.14 -24.70 -20.45
N THR A 24 9.07 -26.00 -20.24
CA THR A 24 10.08 -26.99 -20.64
C THR A 24 10.04 -27.31 -22.14
N ASP A 25 8.89 -27.12 -22.81
CA ASP A 25 8.74 -27.38 -24.25
C ASP A 25 9.17 -26.14 -25.05
N ILE A 26 10.44 -26.15 -25.43
CA ILE A 26 11.10 -24.99 -26.06
C ILE A 26 11.16 -25.16 -27.56
N TYR A 27 10.79 -24.09 -28.27
CA TYR A 27 10.81 -23.99 -29.72
C TYR A 27 11.71 -22.86 -30.18
N TYR A 28 12.27 -23.00 -31.38
CA TYR A 28 12.98 -21.92 -32.10
C TYR A 28 12.16 -21.46 -33.26
N VAL A 29 11.96 -20.15 -33.38
CA VAL A 29 11.19 -19.54 -34.48
C VAL A 29 12.08 -19.39 -35.71
N GLU A 30 11.78 -20.12 -36.78
CA GLU A 30 12.48 -20.01 -38.07
C GLU A 30 11.93 -18.89 -38.95
N LYS A 31 10.61 -18.74 -38.96
CA LYS A 31 9.91 -17.77 -39.83
C LYS A 31 8.56 -17.40 -39.21
N ILE A 32 8.11 -16.18 -39.50
CA ILE A 32 6.77 -15.71 -39.10
C ILE A 32 6.11 -15.15 -40.38
N GLU A 33 4.92 -15.63 -40.69
CA GLU A 33 4.07 -15.16 -41.78
C GLU A 33 2.60 -15.20 -41.32
N ASP A 34 1.85 -14.19 -41.65
CA ASP A 34 0.40 -14.09 -41.40
C ASP A 34 -0.04 -14.48 -39.98
N GLY A 35 0.74 -14.05 -38.97
CA GLY A 35 0.45 -14.36 -37.55
C GLY A 35 0.78 -15.79 -37.13
N GLN A 36 1.40 -16.60 -38.02
CA GLN A 36 1.86 -17.95 -37.73
C GLN A 36 3.38 -18.01 -37.69
N ALA A 37 3.92 -18.71 -36.69
CA ALA A 37 5.34 -18.96 -36.53
C ALA A 37 5.67 -20.41 -36.92
N ALA A 38 6.50 -20.56 -37.92
CA ALA A 38 7.12 -21.85 -38.23
C ALA A 38 8.26 -22.04 -37.24
N CYS A 39 8.16 -23.06 -36.41
CA CYS A 39 9.08 -23.35 -35.32
C CYS A 39 9.65 -24.78 -35.43
N PHE A 40 10.77 -25.02 -34.80
CA PHE A 40 11.21 -26.37 -34.56
C PHE A 40 11.44 -26.62 -33.06
N HIS A 41 11.02 -27.76 -32.60
CA HIS A 41 11.14 -28.16 -31.21
C HIS A 41 12.60 -28.43 -30.84
N LYS A 42 13.08 -27.86 -29.73
CA LYS A 42 14.51 -27.94 -29.34
C LYS A 42 15.01 -29.39 -29.17
N ALA A 43 14.23 -30.24 -28.53
CA ALA A 43 14.62 -31.62 -28.21
C ALA A 43 14.37 -32.57 -29.38
N THR A 44 13.12 -32.59 -29.92
CA THR A 44 12.73 -33.59 -30.97
C THR A 44 13.14 -33.18 -32.36
N LYS A 45 13.47 -31.87 -32.58
CA LYS A 45 13.76 -31.29 -33.92
C LYS A 45 12.59 -31.36 -34.90
N GLU A 46 11.41 -31.69 -34.43
CA GLU A 46 10.19 -31.64 -35.24
C GLU A 46 9.78 -30.20 -35.56
N ARG A 47 9.31 -30.02 -36.80
CA ARG A 47 8.79 -28.73 -37.24
C ARG A 47 7.30 -28.64 -36.97
N VAL A 48 6.89 -27.51 -36.39
CA VAL A 48 5.49 -27.20 -36.08
C VAL A 48 5.17 -25.78 -36.50
N VAL A 49 3.92 -25.51 -36.80
CA VAL A 49 3.42 -24.15 -37.05
C VAL A 49 2.48 -23.79 -35.90
N LEU A 50 2.79 -22.71 -35.22
CA LEU A 50 2.06 -22.25 -34.02
C LEU A 50 1.62 -20.80 -34.21
N PRO A 51 0.45 -20.42 -33.69
CA PRO A 51 0.02 -19.02 -33.69
C PRO A 51 0.99 -18.18 -32.83
N VAL A 52 1.38 -17.01 -33.34
CA VAL A 52 2.31 -16.11 -32.63
C VAL A 52 1.74 -15.64 -31.29
N ASP A 53 0.43 -15.41 -31.22
CA ASP A 53 -0.29 -15.01 -30.01
C ASP A 53 -0.34 -16.10 -28.92
N ALA A 54 -0.18 -17.36 -29.28
CA ALA A 54 -0.06 -18.48 -28.36
C ALA A 54 1.37 -18.69 -27.84
N LEU A 55 2.36 -17.94 -28.33
CA LEU A 55 3.76 -18.08 -27.96
C LEU A 55 4.21 -17.01 -26.98
N VAL A 56 5.18 -17.36 -26.14
CA VAL A 56 5.91 -16.46 -25.25
C VAL A 56 7.41 -16.68 -25.42
N CYS A 57 8.18 -15.59 -25.49
CA CYS A 57 9.64 -15.71 -25.46
C CYS A 57 10.10 -16.29 -24.13
N VAL A 58 11.15 -17.08 -24.13
CA VAL A 58 11.71 -17.65 -22.92
C VAL A 58 13.22 -17.45 -22.85
N SER A 59 13.73 -17.18 -21.64
CA SER A 59 15.15 -17.24 -21.33
C SER A 59 15.45 -18.56 -20.63
N GLN A 60 16.51 -19.23 -21.06
CA GLN A 60 16.94 -20.49 -20.49
C GLN A 60 17.80 -20.26 -19.24
N PHE A 61 17.89 -21.27 -18.39
CA PHE A 61 18.77 -21.21 -17.21
C PHE A 61 20.21 -20.87 -17.61
N GLY A 62 20.78 -19.85 -16.95
CA GLY A 62 22.13 -19.35 -17.23
C GLY A 62 22.21 -18.25 -18.29
N GLU A 63 21.11 -17.92 -18.98
CA GLU A 63 21.04 -16.73 -19.85
C GLU A 63 20.73 -15.48 -19.03
N PRO A 64 21.42 -14.35 -19.26
CA PRO A 64 21.14 -13.12 -18.54
C PRO A 64 19.77 -12.57 -18.93
N ILE A 65 18.97 -12.20 -17.91
CA ILE A 65 17.71 -11.48 -18.07
C ILE A 65 17.94 -10.04 -17.62
N TYR A 66 17.64 -9.08 -18.49
CA TYR A 66 17.75 -7.65 -18.20
C TYR A 66 16.35 -7.05 -18.04
N PRO A 67 15.85 -6.88 -16.81
CA PRO A 67 14.58 -6.21 -16.59
C PRO A 67 14.68 -4.73 -16.98
N TYR A 68 13.56 -4.14 -17.40
CA TYR A 68 13.46 -2.72 -17.74
C TYR A 68 12.07 -2.18 -17.34
N LEU A 69 11.97 -0.86 -17.23
CA LEU A 69 10.69 -0.18 -17.02
C LEU A 69 10.08 0.17 -18.38
N GLN A 70 8.86 -0.30 -18.63
CA GLN A 70 8.10 0.02 -19.82
C GLN A 70 7.19 1.21 -19.53
N PRO A 71 7.29 2.33 -20.28
CA PRO A 71 6.33 3.43 -20.18
C PRO A 71 4.94 2.95 -20.60
N LEU A 72 3.92 3.15 -19.75
CA LEU A 72 2.54 2.76 -20.02
C LEU A 72 1.71 3.98 -20.42
N ASP A 73 1.79 5.07 -19.64
CA ASP A 73 1.01 6.28 -19.85
C ASP A 73 1.75 7.51 -19.31
N THR A 74 1.41 8.69 -19.81
CA THR A 74 1.98 9.95 -19.39
C THR A 74 0.93 11.05 -19.45
N VAL A 75 0.73 11.74 -18.32
CA VAL A 75 -0.13 12.93 -18.23
C VAL A 75 0.74 14.14 -17.93
N CYS A 76 0.77 15.09 -18.85
CA CYS A 76 1.54 16.34 -18.71
C CYS A 76 0.59 17.51 -18.47
N ASN A 77 0.52 18.02 -17.24
CA ASN A 77 -0.26 19.21 -16.87
C ASN A 77 0.57 20.47 -16.66
N ALA A 78 1.91 20.35 -16.72
CA ALA A 78 2.86 21.44 -16.56
C ALA A 78 4.04 21.27 -17.56
N PRO A 79 3.83 21.58 -18.86
CA PRO A 79 4.83 21.30 -19.90
C PRO A 79 6.16 22.05 -19.73
N ASP A 80 6.16 23.15 -18.99
CA ASP A 80 7.35 23.96 -18.73
C ASP A 80 8.09 23.55 -17.43
N SER A 81 7.67 22.45 -16.79
CA SER A 81 8.27 21.95 -15.55
C SER A 81 9.01 20.63 -15.77
N ASP A 82 10.22 20.54 -15.24
CA ASP A 82 11.02 19.31 -15.21
C ASP A 82 10.67 18.40 -14.01
N LEU A 83 9.69 18.78 -13.19
CA LEU A 83 9.26 18.00 -12.02
C LEU A 83 8.23 16.95 -12.44
N TRP A 84 8.53 15.69 -12.14
CA TRP A 84 7.69 14.55 -12.47
C TRP A 84 7.29 13.74 -11.24
N HIS A 85 6.05 13.27 -11.24
CA HIS A 85 5.60 12.19 -10.37
C HIS A 85 5.55 10.90 -11.20
N THR A 86 6.24 9.87 -10.74
CA THR A 86 6.33 8.59 -11.44
C THR A 86 5.69 7.50 -10.61
N LEU A 87 4.75 6.75 -11.19
CA LEU A 87 4.19 5.53 -10.62
C LEU A 87 4.84 4.33 -11.31
N ILE A 88 5.44 3.43 -10.53
CA ILE A 88 6.02 2.19 -11.03
C ILE A 88 5.16 1.03 -10.53
N GLU A 89 4.48 0.35 -11.45
CA GLU A 89 3.67 -0.83 -11.16
C GLU A 89 4.54 -2.08 -11.31
N ALA A 90 5.01 -2.62 -10.20
CA ALA A 90 5.88 -3.80 -10.17
C ALA A 90 5.96 -4.40 -8.75
N ASP A 91 6.57 -5.58 -8.60
CA ASP A 91 7.12 -5.97 -7.30
C ASP A 91 8.20 -4.97 -6.89
N ASN A 92 8.05 -4.38 -5.69
CA ASN A 92 8.90 -3.29 -5.26
C ASN A 92 10.39 -3.67 -5.12
N TYR A 93 10.71 -4.94 -4.85
CA TYR A 93 12.10 -5.39 -4.80
C TYR A 93 12.77 -5.26 -6.18
N HIS A 94 12.08 -5.68 -7.24
CA HIS A 94 12.59 -5.55 -8.60
C HIS A 94 12.62 -4.10 -9.08
N ALA A 95 11.60 -3.31 -8.72
CA ALA A 95 11.60 -1.88 -9.03
C ALA A 95 12.79 -1.15 -8.38
N LEU A 96 13.07 -1.42 -7.10
CA LEU A 96 14.20 -0.83 -6.39
C LEU A 96 15.56 -1.20 -7.02
N GLN A 97 15.71 -2.46 -7.49
CA GLN A 97 16.92 -2.88 -8.21
C GLN A 97 17.13 -2.09 -9.50
N LEU A 98 16.04 -1.81 -10.25
CA LEU A 98 16.13 -1.01 -11.47
C LEU A 98 16.43 0.46 -11.18
N LEU A 99 15.85 1.01 -10.13
CA LEU A 99 16.10 2.39 -9.71
C LEU A 99 17.57 2.62 -9.29
N GLU A 100 18.27 1.60 -8.79
CA GLU A 100 19.68 1.69 -8.41
C GLU A 100 20.56 2.18 -9.57
N TYR A 101 20.24 1.82 -10.83
CA TYR A 101 21.03 2.27 -11.98
C TYR A 101 21.03 3.78 -12.20
N LEU A 102 19.94 4.46 -11.88
CA LEU A 102 19.76 5.89 -12.15
C LEU A 102 19.83 6.75 -10.88
N TYR A 103 19.43 6.19 -9.74
CA TYR A 103 19.17 6.92 -8.51
C TYR A 103 20.05 6.52 -7.33
N ALA A 104 21.09 5.71 -7.52
CA ALA A 104 22.03 5.39 -6.45
C ALA A 104 22.61 6.67 -5.81
N GLY A 105 22.43 6.81 -4.49
CA GLY A 105 22.92 7.95 -3.71
C GLY A 105 22.25 9.30 -4.03
N LYS A 106 21.07 9.31 -4.66
CA LYS A 106 20.40 10.54 -5.11
C LYS A 106 19.02 10.77 -4.50
N VAL A 107 18.49 9.83 -3.76
CA VAL A 107 17.14 9.93 -3.17
C VAL A 107 17.25 10.66 -1.84
N ASP A 108 16.51 11.76 -1.69
CA ASP A 108 16.53 12.59 -0.48
C ASP A 108 15.58 12.08 0.59
N CYS A 109 14.50 11.39 0.20
CA CYS A 109 13.52 10.86 1.14
C CYS A 109 12.93 9.55 0.65
N ILE A 110 12.86 8.55 1.54
CA ILE A 110 12.11 7.32 1.33
C ILE A 110 11.08 7.19 2.46
N TYR A 111 9.81 6.97 2.09
CA TYR A 111 8.74 6.62 3.02
C TYR A 111 8.27 5.19 2.74
N ILE A 112 8.19 4.37 3.77
CA ILE A 112 7.76 2.98 3.68
C ILE A 112 6.63 2.73 4.68
N ASP A 113 5.55 2.13 4.19
CA ASP A 113 4.45 1.56 4.98
C ASP A 113 4.40 0.06 4.66
N PRO A 114 5.21 -0.77 5.34
CA PRO A 114 5.31 -2.19 5.04
C PRO A 114 4.09 -2.96 5.56
N PRO A 115 3.85 -4.21 5.09
CA PRO A 115 2.83 -5.05 5.70
C PRO A 115 3.17 -5.29 7.18
N TYR A 116 2.19 -5.09 8.08
CA TYR A 116 2.39 -5.13 9.53
C TYR A 116 2.46 -6.55 10.12
N ASN A 117 2.45 -7.56 9.26
CA ASN A 117 2.55 -8.97 9.66
C ASN A 117 1.46 -9.41 10.65
N THR A 118 0.26 -8.90 10.46
CA THR A 118 -0.89 -9.13 11.36
C THR A 118 -1.40 -10.57 11.36
N GLY A 119 -0.98 -11.37 10.36
CA GLY A 119 -1.48 -12.72 10.11
C GLY A 119 -2.75 -12.78 9.27
N ALA A 120 -3.16 -11.65 8.71
CA ALA A 120 -4.36 -11.54 7.86
C ALA A 120 -4.15 -12.04 6.41
N ARG A 121 -3.03 -12.69 6.12
CA ARG A 121 -2.62 -13.13 4.78
C ARG A 121 -2.56 -11.99 3.77
N ASP A 122 -2.04 -10.86 4.18
CA ASP A 122 -1.94 -9.61 3.43
C ASP A 122 -0.63 -9.47 2.64
N TRP A 123 0.33 -10.36 2.87
CA TRP A 123 1.62 -10.37 2.18
C TRP A 123 2.12 -11.79 1.89
N LYS A 124 3.08 -11.91 0.95
CA LYS A 124 3.62 -13.19 0.48
C LYS A 124 5.11 -13.31 0.73
N TYR A 125 5.54 -14.53 1.02
CA TYR A 125 6.93 -14.93 1.03
C TYR A 125 7.09 -16.16 0.12
N ASN A 126 7.99 -16.08 -0.87
CA ASN A 126 8.17 -17.12 -1.89
C ASN A 126 6.84 -17.55 -2.56
N ASN A 127 6.01 -16.55 -2.94
CA ASN A 127 4.69 -16.70 -3.57
C ASN A 127 3.56 -17.25 -2.67
N ASP A 128 3.84 -17.68 -1.45
CA ASP A 128 2.82 -18.15 -0.51
C ASP A 128 2.43 -17.05 0.48
N TYR A 129 1.14 -16.92 0.76
CA TYR A 129 0.65 -16.01 1.80
C TYR A 129 1.11 -16.46 3.19
N VAL A 130 1.63 -15.51 3.96
CA VAL A 130 2.08 -15.78 5.34
C VAL A 130 0.87 -15.74 6.28
N ASP A 131 0.68 -16.84 7.01
CA ASP A 131 -0.43 -17.03 7.94
C ASP A 131 -0.03 -16.63 9.37
N GLY A 132 -1.02 -16.24 10.19
CA GLY A 132 -0.80 -15.89 11.60
C GLY A 132 -0.25 -17.04 12.47
N ASN A 133 -0.49 -18.29 12.06
CA ASN A 133 0.01 -19.50 12.73
C ASN A 133 1.40 -19.93 12.23
N ASP A 134 1.97 -19.24 11.24
CA ASP A 134 3.31 -19.56 10.74
C ASP A 134 4.36 -19.24 11.81
N THR A 135 5.03 -20.28 12.29
CA THR A 135 6.06 -20.18 13.33
C THR A 135 7.24 -19.31 12.90
N TYR A 136 7.50 -19.22 11.60
CA TYR A 136 8.61 -18.44 11.01
C TYR A 136 8.17 -17.09 10.44
N ARG A 137 6.95 -16.63 10.73
CA ARG A 137 6.41 -15.40 10.14
C ARG A 137 7.31 -14.16 10.37
N HIS A 138 7.87 -14.01 11.58
CA HIS A 138 8.75 -12.88 11.91
C HIS A 138 10.06 -12.92 11.13
N SER A 139 10.72 -14.09 11.05
CA SER A 139 11.97 -14.24 10.28
C SER A 139 11.75 -14.11 8.77
N LYS A 140 10.62 -14.59 8.25
CA LYS A 140 10.22 -14.36 6.85
C LYS A 140 10.02 -12.88 6.56
N TRP A 141 9.34 -12.18 7.47
CA TRP A 141 9.11 -10.74 7.36
C TRP A 141 10.43 -9.96 7.41
N LEU A 142 11.31 -10.27 8.35
CA LEU A 142 12.64 -9.67 8.44
C LEU A 142 13.45 -9.88 7.15
N SER A 143 13.46 -11.11 6.62
CA SER A 143 14.16 -11.41 5.36
C SER A 143 13.60 -10.64 4.16
N MET A 144 12.29 -10.42 4.12
CA MET A 144 11.63 -9.62 3.10
C MET A 144 12.03 -8.14 3.22
N MET A 145 12.01 -7.59 4.45
CA MET A 145 12.36 -6.20 4.74
C MET A 145 13.86 -5.93 4.53
N GLU A 146 14.74 -6.80 5.02
CA GLU A 146 16.19 -6.66 4.91
C GLU A 146 16.63 -6.38 3.47
N LYS A 147 16.18 -7.22 2.53
CA LYS A 147 16.52 -7.07 1.10
C LYS A 147 16.11 -5.71 0.54
N ARG A 148 14.95 -5.20 0.94
CA ARG A 148 14.41 -3.91 0.48
C ARG A 148 15.11 -2.72 1.14
N LEU A 149 15.39 -2.83 2.43
CA LEU A 149 16.11 -1.79 3.17
C LEU A 149 17.57 -1.66 2.70
N GLN A 150 18.22 -2.77 2.33
CA GLN A 150 19.56 -2.72 1.73
C GLN A 150 19.56 -1.99 0.37
N LEU A 151 18.52 -2.17 -0.46
CA LEU A 151 18.36 -1.41 -1.69
C LEU A 151 18.02 0.06 -1.40
N ALA A 152 17.15 0.32 -0.44
CA ALA A 152 16.83 1.68 0.00
C ALA A 152 18.10 2.42 0.46
N LYS A 153 18.99 1.77 1.23
CA LYS A 153 20.28 2.32 1.65
C LYS A 153 21.14 2.76 0.47
N LYS A 154 21.17 1.97 -0.60
CA LYS A 154 21.93 2.30 -1.81
C LYS A 154 21.35 3.49 -2.58
N LEU A 155 20.02 3.67 -2.53
CA LEU A 155 19.35 4.77 -3.22
C LEU A 155 19.48 6.09 -2.47
N LEU A 156 19.44 6.05 -1.13
CA LEU A 156 19.50 7.26 -0.29
C LEU A 156 20.81 8.02 -0.44
N ASN A 157 20.71 9.35 -0.46
CA ASN A 157 21.85 10.24 -0.41
C ASN A 157 22.53 10.11 0.96
N PRO A 158 23.77 9.61 1.04
CA PRO A 158 24.43 9.38 2.32
C PRO A 158 24.76 10.65 3.09
N ASN A 159 24.77 11.82 2.41
CA ASN A 159 25.16 13.09 3.00
C ASN A 159 23.98 13.89 3.56
N ASP A 160 22.78 13.70 3.00
CA ASP A 160 21.60 14.48 3.39
C ASP A 160 20.32 13.78 2.89
N SER A 161 19.79 12.89 3.70
CA SER A 161 18.53 12.19 3.36
C SER A 161 17.84 11.65 4.60
N VAL A 162 16.59 11.19 4.43
CA VAL A 162 15.79 10.60 5.51
C VAL A 162 15.05 9.35 5.02
N LEU A 163 15.02 8.33 5.86
CA LEU A 163 14.14 7.16 5.70
C LEU A 163 13.09 7.18 6.81
N ILE A 164 11.82 7.06 6.44
CA ILE A 164 10.69 7.00 7.37
C ILE A 164 9.98 5.66 7.18
N VAL A 165 9.79 4.91 8.27
CA VAL A 165 9.12 3.61 8.25
C VAL A 165 8.04 3.55 9.31
N THR A 166 6.78 3.32 8.89
CA THR A 166 5.66 3.10 9.81
C THR A 166 5.53 1.62 10.15
N ILE A 167 5.09 1.30 11.35
CA ILE A 167 4.92 -0.08 11.84
C ILE A 167 3.99 -0.13 13.06
N ASP A 168 3.39 -1.29 13.31
CA ASP A 168 2.61 -1.53 14.52
C ASP A 168 3.40 -2.30 15.61
N GLU A 169 2.71 -2.59 16.72
CA GLU A 169 3.29 -3.30 17.88
C GLU A 169 3.73 -4.74 17.60
N LYS A 170 3.44 -5.30 16.44
CA LYS A 170 3.80 -6.69 16.13
C LYS A 170 5.25 -6.85 15.68
N GLU A 171 5.74 -5.89 14.92
CA GLU A 171 7.07 -5.97 14.32
C GLU A 171 8.00 -4.83 14.69
N TYR A 172 7.57 -3.80 15.46
CA TYR A 172 8.41 -2.63 15.74
C TYR A 172 9.74 -2.97 16.41
N LEU A 173 9.77 -3.96 17.31
CA LEU A 173 11.01 -4.40 17.97
C LEU A 173 11.97 -5.06 16.98
N HIS A 174 11.45 -5.96 16.15
CA HIS A 174 12.25 -6.64 15.14
C HIS A 174 12.76 -5.68 14.08
N LEU A 175 11.88 -4.77 13.62
CA LEU A 175 12.25 -3.71 12.68
C LEU A 175 13.32 -2.78 13.26
N GLY A 176 13.16 -2.35 14.51
CA GLY A 176 14.14 -1.49 15.17
C GLY A 176 15.54 -2.10 15.16
N CYS A 177 15.67 -3.37 15.58
CA CYS A 177 16.95 -4.07 15.54
C CYS A 177 17.53 -4.18 14.12
N LEU A 178 16.68 -4.48 13.13
CA LEU A 178 17.11 -4.57 11.73
C LEU A 178 17.58 -3.21 11.19
N LEU A 179 16.88 -2.14 11.53
CA LEU A 179 17.25 -0.79 11.14
C LEU A 179 18.58 -0.36 11.77
N GLU A 180 18.82 -0.65 13.05
CA GLU A 180 20.09 -0.40 13.72
C GLU A 180 21.25 -1.15 13.06
N GLU A 181 21.04 -2.39 12.65
CA GLU A 181 22.06 -3.20 11.97
C GLU A 181 22.40 -2.65 10.59
N ILE A 182 21.38 -2.37 9.76
CA ILE A 182 21.58 -1.92 8.38
C ILE A 182 22.10 -0.48 8.32
N PHE A 183 21.61 0.41 9.19
CA PHE A 183 21.86 1.85 9.16
C PHE A 183 22.66 2.34 10.37
N SER A 184 23.66 1.56 10.79
CA SER A 184 24.46 1.82 11.98
C SER A 184 25.16 3.20 11.99
N GLU A 185 25.35 3.82 10.82
CA GLU A 185 25.95 5.15 10.65
C GLU A 185 24.94 6.31 10.76
N ALA A 186 23.64 6.02 10.71
CA ALA A 186 22.58 7.01 10.73
C ALA A 186 22.07 7.31 12.14
N ARG A 187 21.44 8.47 12.30
CA ARG A 187 20.72 8.80 13.55
C ARG A 187 19.29 8.29 13.44
N MET A 188 18.87 7.47 14.40
CA MET A 188 17.53 6.90 14.42
C MET A 188 16.73 7.43 15.59
N GLN A 189 15.50 7.81 15.33
CA GLN A 189 14.49 8.18 16.32
C GLN A 189 13.19 7.41 16.08
N MET A 190 12.48 7.11 17.16
CA MET A 190 11.16 6.49 17.11
C MET A 190 10.10 7.45 17.65
N VAL A 191 9.05 7.66 16.89
CA VAL A 191 7.89 8.47 17.27
C VAL A 191 6.69 7.55 17.46
N THR A 192 5.97 7.72 18.57
CA THR A 192 4.70 7.05 18.81
C THR A 192 3.55 7.91 18.29
N SER A 193 2.77 7.38 17.36
CA SER A 193 1.57 8.02 16.83
C SER A 193 0.34 7.47 17.54
N VAL A 194 -0.49 8.35 18.12
CA VAL A 194 -1.77 7.94 18.73
C VAL A 194 -2.84 7.88 17.65
N ILE A 195 -3.16 6.67 17.19
CA ILE A 195 -4.15 6.42 16.14
C ILE A 195 -5.59 6.47 16.66
N SER A 196 -5.80 6.16 17.95
CA SER A 196 -7.12 6.21 18.58
C SER A 196 -6.99 6.40 20.08
N ALA A 197 -7.33 7.57 20.60
CA ALA A 197 -7.31 7.85 22.05
C ALA A 197 -8.25 6.94 22.87
N LYS A 198 -9.29 6.36 22.23
CA LYS A 198 -10.20 5.40 22.87
C LYS A 198 -9.69 3.96 22.82
N GLY A 199 -8.67 3.71 22.02
CA GLY A 199 -8.15 2.39 21.71
C GLY A 199 -9.07 1.55 20.83
N VAL A 200 -8.46 0.59 20.15
CA VAL A 200 -9.17 -0.46 19.41
C VAL A 200 -9.34 -1.64 20.36
N VAL A 201 -10.60 -1.96 20.68
CA VAL A 201 -10.92 -3.05 21.64
C VAL A 201 -10.45 -4.39 21.09
N ARG A 202 -9.73 -5.14 21.94
CA ARG A 202 -9.27 -6.51 21.67
C ARG A 202 -9.75 -7.44 22.77
N THR A 203 -10.26 -8.60 22.38
CA THR A 203 -10.73 -9.58 23.36
C THR A 203 -9.55 -10.15 24.15
N GLY A 204 -9.56 -9.99 25.47
CA GLY A 204 -8.54 -10.54 26.38
C GLY A 204 -7.19 -9.83 26.35
N GLN A 205 -7.09 -8.65 25.73
CA GLN A 205 -5.88 -7.84 25.64
C GLN A 205 -6.18 -6.36 25.93
N PHE A 206 -5.13 -5.58 26.20
CA PHE A 206 -5.26 -4.13 26.25
C PHE A 206 -5.67 -3.57 24.88
N SER A 207 -6.44 -2.49 24.90
CA SER A 207 -6.80 -1.80 23.68
C SER A 207 -5.57 -1.17 23.02
N ARG A 208 -5.43 -1.32 21.71
CA ARG A 208 -4.38 -0.68 20.95
C ARG A 208 -4.71 0.80 20.76
N VAL A 209 -3.78 1.66 21.04
CA VAL A 209 -3.94 3.13 20.88
C VAL A 209 -2.90 3.74 19.96
N GLU A 210 -1.78 3.05 19.70
CA GLU A 210 -0.61 3.59 19.02
C GLU A 210 -0.14 2.77 17.83
N GLU A 211 0.63 3.44 16.98
CA GLU A 211 1.54 2.93 15.97
C GLU A 211 2.89 3.64 16.11
N TYR A 212 3.92 3.09 15.48
CA TYR A 212 5.28 3.57 15.61
C TYR A 212 5.80 4.05 14.25
N ILE A 213 6.62 5.09 14.29
CA ILE A 213 7.26 5.68 13.12
C ILE A 213 8.76 5.75 13.42
N PHE A 214 9.56 5.02 12.67
CA PHE A 214 11.00 5.17 12.70
C PHE A 214 11.43 6.25 11.72
N VAL A 215 12.24 7.18 12.17
CA VAL A 215 12.86 8.24 11.38
C VAL A 215 14.36 8.04 11.45
N ILE A 216 14.98 7.78 10.29
CA ILE A 216 16.40 7.51 10.15
C ILE A 216 17.01 8.63 9.30
N GLU A 217 17.90 9.42 9.90
CA GLU A 217 18.51 10.61 9.33
C GLU A 217 19.96 10.35 8.94
N PHE A 218 20.34 10.70 7.72
CA PHE A 218 21.66 10.48 7.16
C PHE A 218 22.44 11.80 7.04
N GLY A 219 23.74 11.74 7.36
CA GLY A 219 24.66 12.85 7.17
C GLY A 219 24.24 14.13 7.90
N SER A 220 24.03 15.20 7.14
CA SER A 220 23.67 16.53 7.67
C SER A 220 22.17 16.76 7.80
N SER A 221 21.33 15.80 7.38
CA SER A 221 19.87 15.93 7.55
C SER A 221 19.49 16.22 9.00
N SER A 222 18.48 17.06 9.20
CA SER A 222 18.03 17.42 10.54
C SER A 222 16.55 17.76 10.57
N LEU A 223 15.92 17.47 11.71
CA LEU A 223 14.54 17.86 11.96
C LEU A 223 14.48 19.38 12.18
N VAL A 224 13.66 20.05 11.40
CA VAL A 224 13.40 21.48 11.55
C VAL A 224 12.15 21.68 12.39
N PRO A 225 12.21 22.41 13.52
CA PRO A 225 11.03 22.69 14.33
C PRO A 225 9.98 23.43 13.50
N GLY A 226 8.77 22.90 13.45
CA GLY A 226 7.62 23.61 12.88
C GLY A 226 7.11 24.69 13.84
N ILE A 227 6.48 25.71 13.28
CA ILE A 227 5.79 26.75 14.06
C ILE A 227 4.45 26.31 14.62
N TYR A 228 4.01 25.10 14.27
CA TYR A 228 2.74 24.54 14.73
C TYR A 228 2.94 23.75 16.02
N ASN A 229 2.19 24.14 17.05
CA ASN A 229 2.11 23.34 18.27
C ASN A 229 1.07 22.23 18.08
N MET A 230 1.51 20.98 18.00
CA MET A 230 0.62 19.81 17.83
C MET A 230 -0.33 19.60 19.03
N LEU A 231 -0.04 20.23 20.17
CA LEU A 231 -0.87 20.16 21.37
C LEU A 231 -1.91 21.30 21.45
N ASP A 232 -1.67 22.37 20.73
CA ASP A 232 -2.69 23.41 20.56
C ASP A 232 -3.59 22.97 19.42
N ASN A 233 -4.79 22.52 19.76
CA ASN A 233 -5.88 22.63 18.80
C ASN A 233 -5.91 24.09 18.40
N GLU A 234 -5.46 24.41 17.19
CA GLU A 234 -5.57 25.77 16.66
C GLU A 234 -6.99 26.26 16.93
N VAL A 235 -7.13 27.15 17.89
CA VAL A 235 -8.35 27.93 18.02
C VAL A 235 -8.32 28.83 16.80
N LYS A 236 -8.84 28.33 15.66
CA LYS A 236 -9.15 29.15 14.50
C LYS A 236 -9.90 30.33 15.07
N LYS A 237 -9.37 31.53 14.85
CA LYS A 237 -10.06 32.77 15.26
C LYS A 237 -11.52 32.62 14.87
N GLU A 238 -12.44 32.95 15.76
CA GLU A 238 -13.90 32.75 15.56
C GLU A 238 -14.41 33.26 14.21
N SER A 239 -13.73 34.27 13.62
CA SER A 239 -14.05 34.82 12.30
C SER A 239 -13.71 33.90 11.09
N GLU A 240 -12.95 32.82 11.27
CA GLU A 240 -12.53 31.91 10.19
C GLU A 240 -13.10 30.47 10.30
N ARG A 241 -13.94 30.23 11.30
CA ARG A 241 -14.61 28.94 11.44
C ARG A 241 -15.69 28.82 10.37
N SER A 242 -15.38 28.18 9.28
CA SER A 242 -16.42 27.63 8.41
C SER A 242 -17.23 26.61 9.22
N ILE A 243 -18.56 26.74 9.23
CA ILE A 243 -19.44 25.74 9.82
C ILE A 243 -19.22 24.43 9.04
N GLU A 244 -18.61 23.46 9.68
CA GLU A 244 -18.46 22.13 9.11
C GLU A 244 -19.67 21.28 9.48
N TRP A 245 -20.48 20.94 8.48
CA TRP A 245 -21.63 20.08 8.67
C TRP A 245 -21.20 18.61 8.72
N LEU A 246 -21.04 18.08 9.91
CA LEU A 246 -20.77 16.66 10.13
C LEU A 246 -22.09 15.89 10.18
N GLY A 247 -22.11 14.71 9.54
CA GLY A 247 -23.26 13.82 9.61
C GLY A 247 -23.52 13.38 11.07
N PHE A 248 -24.65 13.75 11.64
CA PHE A 248 -25.05 13.38 13.00
C PHE A 248 -25.24 11.87 13.17
N ARG A 249 -25.44 11.16 12.06
CA ARG A 249 -25.67 9.72 12.06
C ARG A 249 -24.38 8.92 12.30
N ARG A 250 -24.35 8.12 13.35
CA ARG A 250 -23.29 7.13 13.56
C ARG A 250 -23.37 6.03 12.51
N ARG A 251 -22.24 5.75 11.84
CA ARG A 251 -22.11 4.63 10.88
C ARG A 251 -21.39 3.51 11.59
N ALA A 252 -21.81 2.29 11.47
CA ALA A 252 -21.15 1.02 11.82
C ALA A 252 -22.20 0.00 12.33
N PRO A 253 -21.86 -1.27 12.50
CA PRO A 253 -22.77 -2.28 13.09
C PRO A 253 -23.37 -1.86 14.44
N GLN A 254 -22.69 -1.01 15.20
CA GLN A 254 -23.13 -0.48 16.49
C GLN A 254 -24.16 0.66 16.38
N ALA A 255 -24.54 1.10 15.18
CA ALA A 255 -25.55 2.13 14.96
C ALA A 255 -26.99 1.60 14.98
N LYS A 256 -27.18 0.31 15.25
CA LYS A 256 -28.50 -0.33 15.32
C LYS A 256 -29.14 -0.08 16.68
N ARG A 257 -30.47 0.14 16.70
CA ARG A 257 -31.25 0.37 17.93
C ARG A 257 -31.13 -0.78 18.93
N GLU A 258 -31.02 -2.03 18.44
CA GLU A 258 -30.86 -3.22 19.26
C GLU A 258 -29.53 -3.20 20.04
N SER A 259 -28.49 -2.66 19.43
CA SER A 259 -27.14 -2.56 20.06
C SER A 259 -27.03 -1.39 21.03
N ARG A 260 -27.85 -0.35 20.85
CA ARG A 260 -27.82 0.89 21.63
C ARG A 260 -29.23 1.41 21.92
N PRO A 261 -30.03 0.70 22.75
CA PRO A 261 -31.46 0.94 22.90
C PRO A 261 -31.81 2.34 23.46
N ASN A 262 -30.87 3.01 24.11
CA ASN A 262 -31.11 4.34 24.71
C ASN A 262 -30.45 5.48 23.93
N GLN A 263 -29.92 5.23 22.73
CA GLN A 263 -29.22 6.25 21.93
C GLN A 263 -29.93 6.58 20.61
N PHE A 264 -31.18 6.17 20.48
CA PHE A 264 -31.99 6.46 19.31
C PHE A 264 -33.19 7.32 19.75
N TYR A 265 -33.14 8.60 19.44
CA TYR A 265 -34.15 9.59 19.77
C TYR A 265 -34.24 10.61 18.65
N PRO A 266 -35.42 11.24 18.38
CA PRO A 266 -35.56 12.27 17.39
C PRO A 266 -35.01 13.60 17.91
N VAL A 267 -34.39 14.35 17.03
CA VAL A 267 -34.09 15.78 17.23
C VAL A 267 -35.06 16.56 16.36
N PHE A 268 -35.91 17.34 16.97
CA PHE A 268 -36.87 18.19 16.27
C PHE A 268 -36.21 19.51 15.89
N VAL A 269 -36.21 19.80 14.60
CA VAL A 269 -35.61 21.02 14.03
C VAL A 269 -36.66 21.84 13.35
N ARG A 270 -36.69 23.15 13.60
CA ARG A 270 -37.61 24.08 12.96
C ARG A 270 -37.34 24.18 11.47
N LYS A 271 -38.39 24.22 10.68
CA LYS A 271 -38.32 24.30 9.22
C LYS A 271 -37.91 25.69 8.70
N ASP A 272 -38.21 26.72 9.46
CA ASP A 272 -38.04 28.13 9.10
C ASP A 272 -36.57 28.60 9.23
N ASP A 273 -35.92 28.24 10.31
CA ASP A 273 -34.59 28.75 10.63
C ASP A 273 -33.51 27.63 10.86
N GLY A 274 -33.92 26.35 10.81
CA GLY A 274 -33.01 25.22 11.02
C GLY A 274 -32.52 25.05 12.47
N THR A 275 -33.09 25.77 13.43
CA THR A 275 -32.71 25.67 14.85
C THR A 275 -33.32 24.44 15.52
N ILE A 276 -32.63 23.90 16.54
CA ILE A 276 -33.16 22.79 17.33
C ILE A 276 -34.33 23.28 18.17
N HIS A 277 -35.52 22.71 17.97
CA HIS A 277 -36.70 22.98 18.77
C HIS A 277 -36.65 22.21 20.08
N SER A 278 -36.48 20.89 20.01
CA SER A 278 -36.44 20.02 21.19
C SER A 278 -35.85 18.66 20.83
N ILE A 279 -35.54 17.89 21.86
CA ILE A 279 -35.10 16.46 21.72
C ILE A 279 -36.25 15.63 22.24
N GLY A 280 -36.67 14.63 21.45
CA GLY A 280 -37.76 13.74 21.83
C GLY A 280 -37.28 12.55 22.68
N ASP A 281 -38.23 11.73 23.10
CA ASP A 281 -37.97 10.58 23.91
C ASP A 281 -37.26 9.44 23.12
N VAL A 282 -36.61 8.53 23.85
CA VAL A 282 -35.94 7.37 23.28
C VAL A 282 -36.91 6.46 22.56
N VAL A 283 -36.69 6.22 21.28
CA VAL A 283 -37.48 5.29 20.44
C VAL A 283 -36.89 3.88 20.50
N LYS A 284 -37.49 3.04 21.30
CA LYS A 284 -37.02 1.65 21.50
C LYS A 284 -37.09 0.82 20.21
N ALA A 285 -36.26 -0.22 20.13
CA ALA A 285 -36.36 -1.21 19.06
C ALA A 285 -37.76 -1.82 18.99
N GLY A 286 -38.32 -1.96 17.77
CA GLY A 286 -39.69 -2.44 17.54
C GLY A 286 -40.74 -1.33 17.39
N ILE A 287 -40.47 -0.10 17.80
CA ILE A 287 -41.36 1.05 17.56
C ILE A 287 -41.08 1.59 16.14
N ASP A 288 -42.16 1.78 15.35
CA ASP A 288 -42.02 2.44 14.04
C ASP A 288 -41.60 3.90 14.23
N ARG A 289 -40.47 4.28 13.61
CA ARG A 289 -39.98 5.63 13.62
C ARG A 289 -40.92 6.66 13.01
N ASN A 290 -41.82 6.21 12.12
CA ASN A 290 -42.81 7.07 11.47
C ASN A 290 -44.06 7.34 12.35
N SER A 291 -44.16 6.64 13.50
CA SER A 291 -45.25 6.88 14.46
C SER A 291 -44.95 7.97 15.51
N ILE A 292 -43.76 8.61 15.39
CA ILE A 292 -43.40 9.68 16.32
C ILE A 292 -44.15 10.94 15.95
N GLU A 293 -44.82 11.56 16.95
CA GLU A 293 -45.46 12.87 16.79
C GLU A 293 -44.42 13.94 16.62
N ILE A 294 -44.47 14.64 15.49
CA ILE A 294 -43.55 15.76 15.18
C ILE A 294 -44.24 17.06 15.54
N PRO A 295 -43.62 17.93 16.36
CA PRO A 295 -44.19 19.24 16.68
C PRO A 295 -44.46 20.08 15.43
N ASP A 296 -45.52 20.91 15.48
CA ASP A 296 -45.90 21.78 14.37
C ASP A 296 -44.75 22.67 13.92
N GLY A 297 -44.56 22.77 12.61
CA GLY A 297 -43.47 23.56 12.02
C GLY A 297 -42.06 22.90 12.10
N CYS A 298 -41.93 21.68 12.61
CA CYS A 298 -40.66 20.96 12.74
C CYS A 298 -40.51 19.80 11.76
N ILE A 299 -39.28 19.33 11.64
CA ILE A 299 -38.90 18.02 11.07
C ILE A 299 -38.20 17.21 12.15
N ALA A 300 -38.24 15.89 12.06
CA ALA A 300 -37.46 15.00 12.91
C ALA A 300 -36.24 14.52 12.14
N LEU A 301 -35.04 14.64 12.74
CA LEU A 301 -33.78 14.12 12.29
C LEU A 301 -33.41 12.85 13.05
#